data_397b2f1b65f135fa15c1f19c14873e10
#
_entry.id   397b2f1b65f135fa15c1f19c14873e10
#
_cell.length_a   1.000
_cell.length_b   1.000
_cell.length_c   1.000
_cell.angle_alpha   90.00
_cell.angle_beta   90.00
_cell.angle_gamma   90.00
#
_symmetry.space_group_name_H-M   'P 1'
#
loop_
_entity.id
_entity.type
_entity.pdbx_description
1 polymer ?
#
loop_
_entity_poly.entity_id
_entity_poly.type
_entity_poly.pdbx_seq_one_letter_code
_entity_poly.pdbx_strand_id
1 'polypeptide(L)'
;MHHIIATATLCVLSVLPSLACTSFIVSGKATKSGRPMIFKNRDTGNLDNCMVTVKGERYRFMGVAAAKDSANTEIWSGHNEAGFAIMNTAAYNLNGDTEFEVETEGMLMRQALALCATLKDFEALLDTTSLRNNNANFGVIDAQGGCAYYEVGLHRWTKFDANDPNVAPYGFLIRTNHAYSGDRTMDLGTERYLAINKFMTQQAFAGCFDAPSLIRTVPRILTHGLTNVNILDLAPEDNTVPRFANFVDFIPRFSTSCAQLIEGVSKDEDPSHTVAWTIIGSPLATVAMPLVLLPNDKLPETVGRSTTGGSALCRYGLKLKERLFPLRTKTRSSYIDVAQLVNRKGNGILQLIRPIEDELMDKGTALVNNLRNEKEGNKKDGNKKNVYKAFADYYSWADGVIKEQYEKRILKVKREKGKKGKKPFTFV
;
A
#
# COMPACT_ATOMS: atom_id res chain seq x y z
N MET A 1 -5.19 -64.95 5.16
CA MET A 1 -5.13 -63.72 5.99
C MET A 1 -4.42 -62.65 5.18
N HIS A 2 -5.18 -61.71 4.57
CA HIS A 2 -4.61 -60.61 3.81
C HIS A 2 -4.73 -59.38 4.69
N HIS A 3 -3.58 -58.81 5.10
CA HIS A 3 -3.52 -57.56 5.80
C HIS A 3 -3.60 -56.41 4.79
N ILE A 4 -4.72 -55.69 4.82
CA ILE A 4 -4.88 -54.41 4.12
C ILE A 4 -4.24 -53.33 5.01
N ILE A 5 -3.10 -52.79 4.59
CA ILE A 5 -2.48 -51.60 5.21
C ILE A 5 -3.15 -50.40 4.57
N ALA A 6 -4.06 -49.76 5.31
CA ALA A 6 -4.64 -48.49 4.91
C ALA A 6 -3.61 -47.36 5.22
N THR A 7 -2.98 -46.86 4.16
CA THR A 7 -2.10 -45.66 4.26
C THR A 7 -2.99 -44.43 4.33
N ALA A 8 -3.18 -43.86 5.50
CA ALA A 8 -3.85 -42.58 5.68
C ALA A 8 -2.91 -41.46 5.20
N THR A 9 -3.15 -40.96 4.00
CA THR A 9 -2.46 -39.74 3.51
C THR A 9 -3.00 -38.55 4.29
N LEU A 10 -2.21 -38.08 5.23
CA LEU A 10 -2.50 -36.86 5.99
C LEU A 10 -2.25 -35.67 5.07
N CYS A 11 -3.30 -35.13 4.44
CA CYS A 11 -3.24 -33.85 3.78
C CYS A 11 -3.00 -32.76 4.84
N VAL A 12 -1.75 -32.39 5.03
CA VAL A 12 -1.39 -31.17 5.73
C VAL A 12 -1.77 -30.02 4.80
N LEU A 13 -2.97 -29.48 4.98
CA LEU A 13 -3.31 -28.16 4.46
C LEU A 13 -2.37 -27.16 5.14
N SER A 14 -1.23 -26.89 4.50
CA SER A 14 -0.41 -25.73 4.82
C SER A 14 -1.25 -24.51 4.48
N VAL A 15 -1.87 -23.89 5.49
CA VAL A 15 -2.41 -22.54 5.38
C VAL A 15 -1.19 -21.63 5.14
N LEU A 16 -0.79 -21.51 3.88
CA LEU A 16 0.13 -20.46 3.48
C LEU A 16 -0.54 -19.13 3.90
N PRO A 17 0.16 -18.24 4.61
CA PRO A 17 -0.38 -16.92 4.89
C PRO A 17 -0.69 -16.28 3.53
N SER A 18 -1.97 -16.16 3.20
CA SER A 18 -2.40 -15.62 1.91
C SER A 18 -1.77 -14.24 1.73
N LEU A 19 -0.91 -14.10 0.72
CA LEU A 19 -0.35 -12.83 0.27
C LEU A 19 -1.48 -12.05 -0.37
N ALA A 20 -2.21 -11.29 0.40
CA ALA A 20 -3.51 -10.79 0.01
C ALA A 20 -3.53 -9.27 0.05
N CYS A 21 -3.27 -8.61 -1.07
CA CYS A 21 -3.30 -7.16 -1.23
C CYS A 21 -4.73 -6.62 -1.44
N THR A 22 -4.89 -5.31 -1.31
CA THR A 22 -6.09 -4.56 -1.69
C THR A 22 -5.66 -3.35 -2.50
N SER A 23 -6.30 -3.11 -3.64
CA SER A 23 -5.92 -2.01 -4.52
C SER A 23 -7.12 -1.39 -5.22
N PHE A 24 -6.93 -0.15 -5.70
CA PHE A 24 -7.84 0.51 -6.62
C PHE A 24 -7.07 1.37 -7.61
N ILE A 25 -7.73 1.69 -8.73
CA ILE A 25 -7.33 2.74 -9.66
C ILE A 25 -8.47 3.72 -9.81
N VAL A 26 -8.15 5.00 -10.03
CA VAL A 26 -9.12 6.08 -10.31
C VAL A 26 -8.71 6.80 -11.57
N SER A 27 -9.62 6.89 -12.55
CA SER A 27 -9.43 7.66 -13.77
C SER A 27 -9.28 9.15 -13.46
N GLY A 28 -8.40 9.85 -14.16
CA GLY A 28 -8.30 11.30 -14.09
C GLY A 28 -9.62 12.01 -14.43
N LYS A 29 -10.48 11.39 -15.25
CA LYS A 29 -11.81 11.91 -15.57
C LYS A 29 -12.75 11.99 -14.36
N ALA A 30 -12.51 11.18 -13.32
CA ALA A 30 -13.30 11.13 -12.10
C ALA A 30 -12.75 12.04 -10.99
N THR A 31 -11.54 12.57 -11.16
CA THR A 31 -10.89 13.45 -10.17
C THR A 31 -11.07 14.93 -10.54
N LYS A 32 -11.19 15.79 -9.54
CA LYS A 32 -11.26 17.25 -9.78
C LYS A 32 -9.97 17.81 -10.37
N SER A 33 -8.85 17.15 -10.11
CA SER A 33 -7.53 17.57 -10.58
C SER A 33 -7.19 17.10 -12.00
N GLY A 34 -8.01 16.21 -12.59
CA GLY A 34 -7.68 15.53 -13.84
C GLY A 34 -6.56 14.49 -13.73
N ARG A 35 -6.04 14.21 -12.54
CA ARG A 35 -4.92 13.30 -12.31
C ARG A 35 -5.42 11.90 -11.99
N PRO A 36 -4.96 10.85 -12.70
CA PRO A 36 -5.27 9.48 -12.37
C PRO A 36 -4.53 9.04 -11.11
N MET A 37 -5.06 8.02 -10.42
CA MET A 37 -4.47 7.48 -9.21
C MET A 37 -4.42 5.96 -9.23
N ILE A 38 -3.37 5.38 -8.65
CA ILE A 38 -3.31 3.96 -8.29
C ILE A 38 -3.00 3.83 -6.80
N PHE A 39 -3.60 2.84 -6.15
CA PHE A 39 -3.40 2.56 -4.73
C PHE A 39 -3.15 1.09 -4.49
N LYS A 40 -2.23 0.78 -3.58
CA LYS A 40 -1.99 -0.57 -3.08
C LYS A 40 -1.80 -0.56 -1.56
N ASN A 41 -2.57 -1.39 -0.87
CA ASN A 41 -2.26 -1.90 0.46
C ASN A 41 -1.55 -3.25 0.29
N ARG A 42 -0.25 -3.29 0.62
CA ARG A 42 0.60 -4.46 0.38
C ARG A 42 0.59 -5.39 1.59
N ASP A 43 0.11 -6.60 1.38
CA ASP A 43 0.24 -7.68 2.34
C ASP A 43 1.29 -8.68 1.87
N THR A 44 2.19 -9.09 2.76
CA THR A 44 3.31 -9.97 2.44
C THR A 44 3.84 -10.68 3.67
N GLY A 45 4.48 -11.84 3.46
CA GLY A 45 5.23 -12.52 4.51
C GLY A 45 6.52 -11.78 4.91
N ASN A 46 7.08 -10.96 4.00
CA ASN A 46 8.26 -10.14 4.27
C ASN A 46 7.86 -8.72 4.68
N LEU A 47 7.75 -8.49 5.97
CA LEU A 47 7.21 -7.26 6.54
C LEU A 47 8.17 -6.07 6.54
N ASP A 48 9.49 -6.29 6.39
CA ASP A 48 10.49 -5.21 6.37
C ASP A 48 10.69 -4.70 4.94
N ASN A 49 10.34 -3.44 4.72
CA ASN A 49 10.36 -2.79 3.41
C ASN A 49 11.06 -1.43 3.48
N CYS A 50 11.41 -0.91 2.31
CA CYS A 50 11.98 0.42 2.14
C CYS A 50 11.56 1.03 0.79
N MET A 51 11.70 2.34 0.68
CA MET A 51 11.70 3.02 -0.62
C MET A 51 13.10 2.96 -1.22
N VAL A 52 13.16 2.83 -2.54
CA VAL A 52 14.41 2.87 -3.30
C VAL A 52 14.23 3.75 -4.54
N THR A 53 15.33 4.36 -4.98
CA THR A 53 15.48 4.99 -6.28
C THR A 53 16.43 4.13 -7.11
N VAL A 54 16.12 3.92 -8.37
CA VAL A 54 16.88 3.06 -9.28
C VAL A 54 17.05 3.76 -10.61
N LYS A 55 18.27 3.71 -11.14
CA LYS A 55 18.56 4.10 -12.51
C LYS A 55 18.25 2.90 -13.42
N GLY A 56 17.09 2.96 -14.08
CA GLY A 56 16.69 1.95 -15.05
C GLY A 56 17.40 2.13 -16.39
N GLU A 57 17.08 1.24 -17.33
CA GLU A 57 17.68 1.20 -18.66
C GLU A 57 17.29 2.43 -19.49
N ARG A 58 16.06 2.88 -19.37
CA ARG A 58 15.53 4.07 -20.08
C ARG A 58 15.09 5.16 -19.12
N TYR A 59 14.45 4.81 -18.01
CA TYR A 59 13.91 5.78 -17.06
C TYR A 59 14.41 5.49 -15.65
N ARG A 60 14.72 6.56 -14.91
CA ARG A 60 14.87 6.49 -13.46
C ARG A 60 13.48 6.31 -12.82
N PHE A 61 13.45 5.56 -11.74
CA PHE A 61 12.21 5.32 -11.02
C PHE A 61 12.42 5.23 -9.52
N MET A 62 11.35 5.34 -8.77
CA MET A 62 11.31 5.02 -7.35
C MET A 62 10.18 4.05 -7.04
N GLY A 63 10.37 3.23 -6.02
CA GLY A 63 9.36 2.25 -5.62
C GLY A 63 9.64 1.56 -4.30
N VAL A 64 8.68 0.75 -3.90
CA VAL A 64 8.76 -0.08 -2.69
C VAL A 64 9.53 -1.36 -3.00
N ALA A 65 10.59 -1.61 -2.24
CA ALA A 65 11.39 -2.83 -2.29
C ALA A 65 11.36 -3.57 -0.95
N ALA A 66 11.54 -4.90 -0.98
CA ALA A 66 11.75 -5.67 0.22
C ALA A 66 13.16 -5.42 0.79
N ALA A 67 13.29 -5.37 2.13
CA ALA A 67 14.59 -5.13 2.78
C ALA A 67 15.64 -6.17 2.40
N LYS A 68 15.22 -7.43 2.23
CA LYS A 68 16.10 -8.56 1.87
C LYS A 68 16.62 -8.51 0.43
N ASP A 69 15.94 -7.81 -0.47
CA ASP A 69 16.32 -7.65 -1.88
C ASP A 69 17.27 -6.46 -2.04
N SER A 70 18.53 -6.65 -1.69
CA SER A 70 19.54 -5.58 -1.75
C SER A 70 19.86 -5.11 -3.17
N ALA A 71 19.63 -5.95 -4.18
CA ALA A 71 19.84 -5.63 -5.59
C ALA A 71 18.65 -4.91 -6.25
N ASN A 72 17.54 -4.77 -5.54
CA ASN A 72 16.29 -4.20 -6.06
C ASN A 72 15.81 -4.91 -7.34
N THR A 73 15.86 -6.23 -7.32
CA THR A 73 15.42 -7.07 -8.43
C THR A 73 13.90 -7.08 -8.58
N GLU A 74 13.19 -6.78 -7.49
CA GLU A 74 11.74 -6.72 -7.41
C GLU A 74 11.28 -5.37 -6.88
N ILE A 75 10.28 -4.78 -7.54
CA ILE A 75 9.58 -3.59 -7.08
C ILE A 75 8.09 -3.89 -6.97
N TRP A 76 7.48 -3.48 -5.87
CA TRP A 76 6.12 -3.88 -5.52
C TRP A 76 5.05 -2.79 -5.71
N SER A 77 5.45 -1.57 -5.94
CA SER A 77 4.68 -0.41 -6.37
C SER A 77 5.65 0.74 -6.62
N GLY A 78 5.46 1.54 -7.67
CA GLY A 78 6.37 2.65 -7.96
C GLY A 78 5.95 3.46 -9.16
N HIS A 79 6.72 4.53 -9.42
CA HIS A 79 6.59 5.37 -10.63
C HIS A 79 7.97 5.80 -11.15
N ASN A 80 8.03 6.14 -12.42
CA ASN A 80 9.23 6.63 -13.08
C ASN A 80 9.12 8.10 -13.47
N GLU A 81 10.23 8.65 -13.98
CA GLU A 81 10.33 10.06 -14.40
C GLU A 81 9.51 10.41 -15.64
N ALA A 82 9.01 9.41 -16.40
CA ALA A 82 8.08 9.62 -17.50
C ALA A 82 6.61 9.72 -17.03
N GLY A 83 6.34 9.59 -15.72
CA GLY A 83 4.98 9.61 -15.15
C GLY A 83 4.23 8.30 -15.30
N PHE A 84 4.90 7.22 -15.73
CA PHE A 84 4.34 5.88 -15.69
C PHE A 84 4.42 5.33 -14.26
N ALA A 85 3.30 4.78 -13.78
CA ALA A 85 3.25 4.15 -12.47
C ALA A 85 2.54 2.81 -12.53
N ILE A 86 2.99 1.86 -11.69
CA ILE A 86 2.49 0.50 -11.65
C ILE A 86 2.45 -0.05 -10.22
N MET A 87 1.43 -0.88 -9.94
CA MET A 87 1.33 -1.70 -8.73
C MET A 87 0.63 -3.03 -9.08
N ASN A 88 0.66 -4.02 -8.18
CA ASN A 88 -0.05 -5.28 -8.41
C ASN A 88 -0.86 -5.75 -7.19
N THR A 89 -1.76 -6.70 -7.45
CA THR A 89 -2.29 -7.65 -6.45
C THR A 89 -2.24 -9.07 -7.03
N ALA A 90 -1.87 -10.06 -6.24
CA ALA A 90 -1.99 -11.46 -6.66
C ALA A 90 -3.45 -11.81 -6.96
N ALA A 91 -3.67 -12.61 -8.00
CA ALA A 91 -5.00 -13.03 -8.45
C ALA A 91 -5.05 -14.56 -8.58
N TYR A 92 -5.50 -15.23 -7.53
CA TYR A 92 -5.41 -16.69 -7.42
C TYR A 92 -6.36 -17.47 -8.32
N ASN A 93 -7.26 -16.80 -9.02
CA ASN A 93 -8.30 -17.41 -9.87
C ASN A 93 -8.01 -17.30 -11.38
N LEU A 94 -6.82 -16.87 -11.80
CA LEU A 94 -6.51 -16.69 -13.23
C LEU A 94 -6.07 -17.96 -13.94
N ASN A 95 -5.33 -18.85 -13.28
CA ASN A 95 -4.68 -20.01 -13.90
C ASN A 95 -5.11 -21.38 -13.34
N GLY A 96 -6.15 -21.41 -12.49
CA GLY A 96 -6.59 -22.65 -11.84
C GLY A 96 -5.52 -23.22 -10.88
N ASP A 97 -5.45 -24.55 -10.79
CA ASP A 97 -4.55 -25.27 -9.85
C ASP A 97 -3.09 -25.38 -10.35
N THR A 98 -2.66 -24.57 -11.32
CA THR A 98 -1.27 -24.60 -11.79
C THR A 98 -0.35 -24.07 -10.71
N GLU A 99 0.58 -24.91 -10.25
CA GLU A 99 1.65 -24.51 -9.37
C GLU A 99 2.63 -23.57 -10.12
N PHE A 100 2.88 -22.39 -9.55
CA PHE A 100 3.90 -21.49 -10.05
C PHE A 100 5.20 -21.77 -9.29
N GLU A 101 6.25 -22.08 -10.01
CA GLU A 101 7.57 -22.31 -9.41
C GLU A 101 8.20 -21.01 -8.89
N VAL A 102 7.90 -19.87 -9.54
CA VAL A 102 8.50 -18.56 -9.21
C VAL A 102 7.49 -17.45 -9.46
N GLU A 103 7.24 -16.61 -8.46
CA GLU A 103 6.52 -15.34 -8.62
C GLU A 103 7.43 -14.33 -9.33
N THR A 104 6.99 -13.76 -10.44
CA THR A 104 7.78 -12.81 -11.25
C THR A 104 7.19 -11.39 -11.30
N GLU A 105 6.11 -11.13 -10.56
CA GLU A 105 5.39 -9.86 -10.59
C GLU A 105 6.28 -8.66 -10.24
N GLY A 106 7.10 -8.80 -9.20
CA GLY A 106 8.02 -7.74 -8.77
C GLY A 106 9.09 -7.44 -9.81
N MET A 107 9.57 -8.47 -10.52
CA MET A 107 10.54 -8.33 -11.61
C MET A 107 9.91 -7.67 -12.83
N LEU A 108 8.69 -8.06 -13.22
CA LEU A 108 7.94 -7.45 -14.31
C LEU A 108 7.66 -5.96 -14.03
N MET A 109 7.24 -5.61 -12.80
CA MET A 109 7.03 -4.21 -12.42
C MET A 109 8.32 -3.40 -12.45
N ARG A 110 9.44 -3.96 -11.99
CA ARG A 110 10.75 -3.30 -12.10
C ARG A 110 11.12 -3.03 -13.56
N GLN A 111 10.92 -4.02 -14.44
CA GLN A 111 11.20 -3.88 -15.87
C GLN A 111 10.29 -2.83 -16.52
N ALA A 112 8.99 -2.85 -16.19
CA ALA A 112 8.04 -1.86 -16.68
C ALA A 112 8.42 -0.43 -16.25
N LEU A 113 8.79 -0.23 -14.99
CA LEU A 113 9.26 1.07 -14.50
C LEU A 113 10.53 1.54 -15.20
N ALA A 114 11.41 0.62 -15.58
CA ALA A 114 12.67 0.96 -16.27
C ALA A 114 12.48 1.30 -17.75
N LEU A 115 11.42 0.79 -18.43
CA LEU A 115 11.28 0.84 -19.88
C LEU A 115 10.06 1.58 -20.39
N CYS A 116 8.91 1.56 -19.66
CA CYS A 116 7.63 2.05 -20.15
C CYS A 116 7.39 3.52 -19.78
N ALA A 117 6.78 4.26 -20.69
CA ALA A 117 6.23 5.59 -20.46
C ALA A 117 4.70 5.60 -20.55
N THR A 118 4.10 4.64 -21.24
CA THR A 118 2.68 4.60 -21.56
C THR A 118 2.08 3.22 -21.30
N LEU A 119 0.75 3.15 -21.24
CA LEU A 119 0.01 1.88 -21.22
C LEU A 119 0.36 1.00 -22.43
N LYS A 120 0.55 1.59 -23.60
CA LYS A 120 0.94 0.86 -24.83
C LYS A 120 2.33 0.24 -24.72
N ASP A 121 3.29 0.93 -24.08
CA ASP A 121 4.60 0.35 -23.82
C ASP A 121 4.48 -0.88 -22.92
N PHE A 122 3.60 -0.82 -21.91
CA PHE A 122 3.37 -1.94 -21.01
C PHE A 122 2.68 -3.11 -21.72
N GLU A 123 1.71 -2.84 -22.60
CA GLU A 123 1.06 -3.86 -23.45
C GLU A 123 2.12 -4.56 -24.34
N ALA A 124 2.99 -3.79 -25.01
CA ALA A 124 4.07 -4.36 -25.80
C ALA A 124 5.07 -5.18 -24.95
N LEU A 125 5.37 -4.72 -23.72
CA LEU A 125 6.18 -5.49 -22.78
C LEU A 125 5.51 -6.81 -22.40
N LEU A 126 4.22 -6.83 -22.10
CA LEU A 126 3.46 -8.05 -21.78
C LEU A 126 3.45 -9.05 -22.94
N ASP A 127 3.41 -8.55 -24.19
CA ASP A 127 3.40 -9.41 -25.38
C ASP A 127 4.75 -10.05 -25.68
N THR A 128 5.85 -9.43 -25.25
CA THR A 128 7.22 -9.83 -25.63
C THR A 128 8.03 -10.45 -24.48
N THR A 129 7.60 -10.30 -23.23
CA THR A 129 8.38 -10.76 -22.07
C THR A 129 8.05 -12.19 -21.64
N SER A 130 9.09 -12.92 -21.18
CA SER A 130 8.92 -14.18 -20.46
C SER A 130 8.46 -13.98 -19.00
N LEU A 131 8.56 -12.77 -18.45
CA LEU A 131 8.09 -12.43 -17.09
C LEU A 131 6.57 -12.34 -16.98
N ARG A 132 5.84 -12.64 -18.04
CA ARG A 132 4.38 -12.75 -18.05
C ARG A 132 3.85 -13.98 -17.31
N ASN A 133 4.72 -14.85 -16.81
CA ASN A 133 4.30 -16.02 -16.03
C ASN A 133 3.82 -15.60 -14.63
N ASN A 134 2.64 -15.00 -14.57
CA ASN A 134 2.07 -14.38 -13.38
C ASN A 134 0.63 -14.84 -13.14
N ASN A 135 0.18 -14.64 -11.91
CA ASN A 135 -1.22 -14.65 -11.50
C ASN A 135 -1.51 -13.33 -10.77
N ALA A 136 -1.62 -12.23 -11.53
CA ALA A 136 -1.74 -10.92 -10.91
C ALA A 136 -2.62 -9.94 -11.68
N ASN A 137 -3.21 -9.00 -10.93
CA ASN A 137 -3.80 -7.78 -11.44
C ASN A 137 -2.75 -6.67 -11.35
N PHE A 138 -2.39 -6.05 -12.46
CA PHE A 138 -1.52 -4.87 -12.48
C PHE A 138 -2.35 -3.61 -12.72
N GLY A 139 -2.32 -2.67 -11.79
CA GLY A 139 -2.90 -1.33 -11.98
C GLY A 139 -1.83 -0.38 -12.52
N VAL A 140 -2.13 0.29 -13.61
CA VAL A 140 -1.19 1.12 -14.36
C VAL A 140 -1.82 2.47 -14.70
N ILE A 141 -1.03 3.54 -14.54
CA ILE A 141 -1.35 4.88 -15.04
C ILE A 141 -0.16 5.47 -15.79
N ASP A 142 -0.43 6.43 -16.67
CA ASP A 142 0.60 7.17 -17.41
C ASP A 142 0.31 8.67 -17.51
N ALA A 143 1.31 9.44 -17.97
CA ALA A 143 1.20 10.88 -18.12
C ALA A 143 0.28 11.34 -19.28
N GLN A 144 -0.20 10.42 -20.11
CA GLN A 144 -1.15 10.70 -21.19
C GLN A 144 -2.61 10.57 -20.72
N GLY A 145 -2.82 10.28 -19.41
CA GLY A 145 -4.13 10.07 -18.81
C GLY A 145 -4.60 8.62 -18.87
N GLY A 146 -3.75 7.69 -19.29
CA GLY A 146 -4.02 6.25 -19.23
C GLY A 146 -4.26 5.79 -17.80
N CYS A 147 -5.27 4.92 -17.60
CA CYS A 147 -5.60 4.34 -16.29
C CYS A 147 -6.32 3.01 -16.50
N ALA A 148 -5.63 1.89 -16.26
CA ALA A 148 -6.19 0.57 -16.50
C ALA A 148 -5.67 -0.49 -15.53
N TYR A 149 -6.49 -1.54 -15.31
CA TYR A 149 -6.02 -2.82 -14.80
C TYR A 149 -5.69 -3.77 -15.95
N TYR A 150 -4.62 -4.52 -15.77
CA TYR A 150 -4.24 -5.65 -16.59
C TYR A 150 -4.26 -6.91 -15.72
N GLU A 151 -5.20 -7.81 -15.99
CA GLU A 151 -5.27 -9.12 -15.36
C GLU A 151 -4.39 -10.09 -16.15
N VAL A 152 -3.23 -10.44 -15.61
CA VAL A 152 -2.18 -11.17 -16.30
C VAL A 152 -2.08 -12.57 -15.74
N GLY A 153 -2.43 -13.55 -16.56
CA GLY A 153 -2.28 -14.97 -16.31
C GLY A 153 -1.13 -15.57 -17.12
N LEU A 154 -0.98 -16.90 -17.05
CA LEU A 154 0.10 -17.64 -17.69
C LEU A 154 0.15 -17.46 -19.21
N HIS A 155 -1.03 -17.44 -19.87
CA HIS A 155 -1.11 -17.50 -21.33
C HIS A 155 -1.67 -16.22 -21.96
N ARG A 156 -2.35 -15.37 -21.19
CA ARG A 156 -3.05 -14.19 -21.69
C ARG A 156 -3.11 -13.09 -20.65
N TRP A 157 -3.34 -11.87 -21.11
CA TRP A 157 -3.73 -10.76 -20.27
C TRP A 157 -5.04 -10.13 -20.78
N THR A 158 -5.77 -9.49 -19.87
CA THR A 158 -7.04 -8.80 -20.17
C THR A 158 -6.98 -7.40 -19.56
N LYS A 159 -7.30 -6.38 -20.39
CA LYS A 159 -7.33 -4.97 -19.98
C LYS A 159 -8.72 -4.56 -19.51
N PHE A 160 -8.77 -3.81 -18.43
CA PHE A 160 -9.95 -3.11 -17.92
C PHE A 160 -9.63 -1.62 -17.82
N ASP A 161 -10.09 -0.83 -18.79
CA ASP A 161 -9.80 0.60 -18.89
C ASP A 161 -10.74 1.40 -17.98
N ALA A 162 -10.20 2.09 -16.98
CA ALA A 162 -10.99 2.93 -16.08
C ALA A 162 -11.50 4.23 -16.72
N ASN A 163 -11.01 4.57 -17.92
CA ASN A 163 -11.53 5.68 -18.72
C ASN A 163 -12.78 5.32 -19.55
N ASP A 164 -13.11 4.02 -19.66
CA ASP A 164 -14.32 3.55 -20.31
C ASP A 164 -15.49 3.50 -19.29
N PRO A 165 -16.54 4.29 -19.47
CA PRO A 165 -17.68 4.32 -18.57
C PRO A 165 -18.47 2.99 -18.54
N ASN A 166 -18.36 2.14 -19.57
CA ASN A 166 -18.97 0.81 -19.57
C ASN A 166 -18.20 -0.17 -18.67
N VAL A 167 -16.92 0.07 -18.45
CA VAL A 167 -16.06 -0.74 -17.58
C VAL A 167 -16.01 -0.17 -16.16
N ALA A 168 -15.92 1.14 -16.02
CA ALA A 168 -15.82 1.86 -14.77
C ALA A 168 -16.83 3.02 -14.68
N PRO A 169 -18.13 2.73 -14.46
CA PRO A 169 -19.21 3.74 -14.50
C PRO A 169 -19.03 4.88 -13.48
N TYR A 170 -18.28 4.65 -12.41
CA TYR A 170 -17.94 5.66 -11.42
C TYR A 170 -16.48 6.16 -11.53
N GLY A 171 -15.78 5.81 -12.61
CA GLY A 171 -14.41 6.21 -12.88
C GLY A 171 -13.35 5.58 -11.97
N PHE A 172 -13.68 4.49 -11.26
CA PHE A 172 -12.72 3.71 -10.48
C PHE A 172 -12.94 2.20 -10.65
N LEU A 173 -11.88 1.44 -10.43
CA LEU A 173 -11.89 -0.02 -10.38
C LEU A 173 -11.14 -0.51 -9.13
N ILE A 174 -11.58 -1.62 -8.56
CA ILE A 174 -10.98 -2.25 -7.38
C ILE A 174 -10.52 -3.66 -7.73
N ARG A 175 -9.38 -4.07 -7.19
CA ARG A 175 -8.93 -5.46 -7.18
C ARG A 175 -8.41 -5.83 -5.80
N THR A 176 -8.82 -7.01 -5.36
CA THR A 176 -8.24 -7.69 -4.21
C THR A 176 -7.42 -8.90 -4.70
N ASN A 177 -7.75 -10.11 -4.31
CA ASN A 177 -6.99 -11.30 -4.73
C ASN A 177 -7.72 -12.19 -5.72
N HIS A 178 -8.64 -11.61 -6.45
CA HIS A 178 -9.29 -12.25 -7.59
C HIS A 178 -9.28 -11.32 -8.81
N ALA A 179 -9.32 -11.89 -9.99
CA ALA A 179 -9.46 -11.23 -11.28
C ALA A 179 -10.89 -11.42 -11.82
N TYR A 180 -11.42 -10.45 -12.55
CA TYR A 180 -12.75 -10.54 -13.15
C TYR A 180 -12.78 -11.46 -14.38
N SER A 181 -11.64 -11.61 -15.06
CA SER A 181 -11.49 -12.52 -16.19
C SER A 181 -11.15 -13.97 -15.79
N GLY A 182 -10.94 -14.21 -14.48
CA GLY A 182 -10.62 -15.52 -13.92
C GLY A 182 -11.85 -16.35 -13.53
N ASP A 183 -11.62 -17.45 -12.81
CA ASP A 183 -12.67 -18.30 -12.28
C ASP A 183 -13.50 -17.55 -11.23
N ARG A 184 -14.77 -17.34 -11.52
CA ARG A 184 -15.70 -16.59 -10.66
C ARG A 184 -16.21 -17.38 -9.44
N THR A 185 -15.89 -18.65 -9.34
CA THR A 185 -16.21 -19.47 -8.15
C THR A 185 -15.23 -19.25 -7.01
N MET A 186 -14.09 -18.56 -7.27
CA MET A 186 -13.05 -18.26 -6.32
C MET A 186 -13.08 -16.76 -5.92
N ASP A 187 -13.66 -16.47 -4.79
CA ASP A 187 -14.02 -15.13 -4.33
C ASP A 187 -13.03 -14.59 -3.25
N LEU A 188 -11.74 -14.72 -3.48
CA LEU A 188 -10.71 -14.37 -2.49
C LEU A 188 -10.60 -12.85 -2.26
N GLY A 189 -10.91 -12.43 -1.03
CA GLY A 189 -10.83 -11.05 -0.58
C GLY A 189 -12.10 -10.24 -0.83
N THR A 190 -13.24 -10.90 -0.99
CA THR A 190 -14.56 -10.28 -1.12
C THR A 190 -14.88 -9.35 0.06
N GLU A 191 -14.52 -9.71 1.28
CA GLU A 191 -14.72 -8.89 2.48
C GLU A 191 -14.04 -7.52 2.34
N ARG A 192 -12.81 -7.52 1.87
CA ARG A 192 -12.03 -6.28 1.65
C ARG A 192 -12.53 -5.49 0.46
N TYR A 193 -12.96 -6.20 -0.60
CA TYR A 193 -13.61 -5.58 -1.75
C TYR A 193 -14.86 -4.83 -1.33
N LEU A 194 -15.75 -5.45 -0.55
CA LEU A 194 -16.99 -4.84 -0.06
C LEU A 194 -16.71 -3.62 0.81
N ALA A 195 -15.73 -3.71 1.72
CA ALA A 195 -15.34 -2.58 2.58
C ALA A 195 -14.86 -1.38 1.76
N ILE A 196 -13.93 -1.60 0.83
CA ILE A 196 -13.36 -0.50 0.03
C ILE A 196 -14.35 0.01 -1.02
N ASN A 197 -15.16 -0.87 -1.63
CA ASN A 197 -16.15 -0.48 -2.63
C ASN A 197 -17.21 0.45 -2.05
N LYS A 198 -17.72 0.15 -0.85
CA LYS A 198 -18.64 1.04 -0.12
C LYS A 198 -18.04 2.43 0.07
N PHE A 199 -16.79 2.50 0.51
CA PHE A 199 -16.09 3.77 0.71
C PHE A 199 -15.87 4.52 -0.62
N MET A 200 -15.30 3.86 -1.63
CA MET A 200 -14.98 4.49 -2.92
C MET A 200 -16.23 4.97 -3.66
N THR A 201 -17.34 4.23 -3.58
CA THR A 201 -18.62 4.65 -4.14
C THR A 201 -19.11 5.94 -3.49
N GLN A 202 -19.00 6.08 -2.17
CA GLN A 202 -19.33 7.32 -1.46
C GLN A 202 -18.45 8.49 -1.91
N GLN A 203 -17.13 8.26 -2.08
CA GLN A 203 -16.21 9.29 -2.59
C GLN A 203 -16.56 9.71 -4.03
N ALA A 204 -16.93 8.76 -4.89
CA ALA A 204 -17.34 9.04 -6.27
C ALA A 204 -18.57 9.95 -6.32
N PHE A 205 -19.64 9.62 -5.56
CA PHE A 205 -20.85 10.45 -5.49
C PHE A 205 -20.60 11.83 -4.88
N ALA A 206 -19.67 11.93 -3.94
CA ALA A 206 -19.27 13.22 -3.35
C ALA A 206 -18.32 14.03 -4.25
N GLY A 207 -17.77 13.43 -5.32
CA GLY A 207 -16.71 14.03 -6.14
C GLY A 207 -15.45 14.33 -5.34
N CYS A 208 -15.09 13.47 -4.37
CA CYS A 208 -14.05 13.71 -3.37
C CYS A 208 -12.86 12.75 -3.48
N PHE A 209 -12.45 12.39 -4.71
CA PHE A 209 -11.19 11.67 -4.88
C PHE A 209 -10.01 12.63 -4.67
N ASP A 210 -9.47 12.60 -3.45
CA ASP A 210 -8.36 13.43 -2.98
C ASP A 210 -7.23 12.53 -2.44
N ALA A 211 -6.05 12.59 -3.05
CA ALA A 211 -4.96 11.66 -2.75
C ALA A 211 -4.50 11.72 -1.29
N PRO A 212 -4.26 12.90 -0.67
CA PRO A 212 -3.94 13.00 0.75
C PRO A 212 -4.97 12.37 1.68
N SER A 213 -6.25 12.57 1.38
CA SER A 213 -7.35 11.98 2.17
C SER A 213 -7.44 10.47 1.99
N LEU A 214 -7.31 9.98 0.75
CA LEU A 214 -7.41 8.55 0.43
C LEU A 214 -6.29 7.74 1.09
N ILE A 215 -5.03 8.20 1.03
CA ILE A 215 -3.90 7.47 1.65
C ILE A 215 -4.00 7.42 3.17
N ARG A 216 -4.60 8.42 3.81
CA ARG A 216 -4.80 8.44 5.26
C ARG A 216 -5.97 7.58 5.72
N THR A 217 -6.95 7.34 4.85
CA THR A 217 -8.22 6.70 5.21
C THR A 217 -8.26 5.24 4.76
N VAL A 218 -8.04 4.97 3.47
CA VAL A 218 -8.27 3.63 2.89
C VAL A 218 -7.46 2.53 3.57
N PRO A 219 -6.14 2.67 3.81
CA PRO A 219 -5.36 1.62 4.44
C PRO A 219 -5.69 1.42 5.93
N ARG A 220 -6.61 2.20 6.47
CA ARG A 220 -7.08 2.19 7.86
C ARG A 220 -8.60 2.04 7.96
N ILE A 221 -9.26 1.52 6.94
CA ILE A 221 -10.67 1.13 7.04
C ILE A 221 -10.75 -0.06 7.99
N LEU A 222 -11.26 0.19 9.19
CA LEU A 222 -11.39 -0.75 10.30
C LEU A 222 -12.81 -1.32 10.41
N THR A 223 -13.60 -1.22 9.35
CA THR A 223 -14.93 -1.84 9.23
C THR A 223 -14.82 -3.07 8.34
N HIS A 224 -15.27 -4.20 8.84
CA HIS A 224 -15.30 -5.47 8.08
C HIS A 224 -16.41 -5.45 7.04
N GLY A 225 -16.10 -5.81 5.79
CA GLY A 225 -17.02 -5.65 4.66
C GLY A 225 -18.31 -6.48 4.72
N LEU A 226 -18.26 -7.69 5.27
CA LEU A 226 -19.43 -8.56 5.40
C LEU A 226 -20.20 -8.32 6.70
N THR A 227 -19.49 -8.26 7.83
CA THR A 227 -20.14 -8.22 9.14
C THR A 227 -20.48 -6.81 9.59
N ASN A 228 -19.94 -5.77 8.93
CA ASN A 228 -20.00 -4.36 9.32
C ASN A 228 -19.48 -4.07 10.74
N VAL A 229 -18.78 -5.01 11.37
CA VAL A 229 -18.10 -4.78 12.65
C VAL A 229 -17.01 -3.72 12.43
N ASN A 230 -17.09 -2.65 13.22
CA ASN A 230 -16.07 -1.61 13.23
C ASN A 230 -15.22 -1.75 14.50
N ILE A 231 -13.91 -1.94 14.31
CA ILE A 231 -12.96 -2.10 15.43
C ILE A 231 -12.95 -0.86 16.35
N LEU A 232 -13.21 0.33 15.80
CA LEU A 232 -13.24 1.56 16.60
C LEU A 232 -14.37 1.57 17.64
N ASP A 233 -15.49 0.90 17.37
CA ASP A 233 -16.64 0.82 18.29
C ASP A 233 -16.31 -0.08 19.51
N LEU A 234 -15.27 -0.88 19.41
CA LEU A 234 -14.78 -1.75 20.49
C LEU A 234 -13.76 -1.05 21.41
N ALA A 235 -13.47 0.25 21.19
CA ALA A 235 -12.45 0.98 21.96
C ALA A 235 -12.78 0.98 23.47
N PRO A 236 -11.88 0.43 24.33
CA PRO A 236 -12.05 0.47 25.79
C PRO A 236 -11.72 1.87 26.33
N GLU A 237 -11.96 2.06 27.64
CA GLU A 237 -11.66 3.33 28.32
C GLU A 237 -10.16 3.67 28.27
N ASP A 238 -9.33 2.69 28.56
CA ASP A 238 -7.87 2.82 28.61
C ASP A 238 -7.17 1.55 28.09
N ASN A 239 -5.84 1.54 28.14
CA ASN A 239 -5.01 0.41 27.71
C ASN A 239 -4.50 -0.46 28.88
N THR A 240 -5.09 -0.38 30.06
CA THR A 240 -4.65 -1.13 31.25
C THR A 240 -4.89 -2.63 31.11
N VAL A 241 -5.99 -3.03 30.45
CA VAL A 241 -6.39 -4.42 30.21
C VAL A 241 -6.44 -4.67 28.70
N PRO A 242 -5.86 -5.77 28.18
CA PRO A 242 -6.00 -6.15 26.78
C PRO A 242 -7.46 -6.33 26.39
N ARG A 243 -7.84 -5.85 25.21
CA ARG A 243 -9.14 -6.11 24.60
C ARG A 243 -8.92 -6.69 23.21
N PHE A 244 -9.03 -7.99 23.06
CA PHE A 244 -8.84 -8.67 21.80
C PHE A 244 -10.11 -8.67 20.96
N ALA A 245 -9.95 -8.40 19.64
CA ALA A 245 -10.98 -8.59 18.64
C ALA A 245 -10.42 -9.45 17.49
N ASN A 246 -11.28 -10.23 16.85
CA ASN A 246 -10.93 -10.89 15.59
C ASN A 246 -10.60 -9.82 14.55
N PHE A 247 -9.51 -10.00 13.82
CA PHE A 247 -8.98 -9.05 12.86
C PHE A 247 -8.59 -9.71 11.54
N VAL A 248 -9.41 -10.66 11.12
CA VAL A 248 -9.30 -11.37 9.84
C VAL A 248 -10.10 -10.62 8.80
N ASP A 249 -9.57 -10.53 7.57
CA ASP A 249 -10.21 -9.99 6.37
C ASP A 249 -10.58 -8.48 6.41
N PHE A 250 -9.96 -7.73 7.31
CA PHE A 250 -9.91 -6.26 7.22
C PHE A 250 -8.91 -5.82 6.15
N ILE A 251 -9.02 -4.55 5.67
CA ILE A 251 -8.03 -3.98 4.74
C ILE A 251 -6.65 -3.97 5.36
N PRO A 252 -6.41 -3.33 6.54
CA PRO A 252 -5.14 -3.51 7.26
C PRO A 252 -5.16 -4.85 8.01
N ARG A 253 -4.04 -5.58 7.97
CA ARG A 253 -3.87 -6.88 8.64
C ARG A 253 -2.50 -7.01 9.27
N PHE A 254 -2.26 -8.14 9.93
CA PHE A 254 -0.93 -8.48 10.41
C PHE A 254 0.11 -8.51 9.27
N SER A 255 -0.24 -9.03 8.10
CA SER A 255 0.64 -9.11 6.92
C SER A 255 0.81 -7.77 6.18
N THR A 256 0.05 -6.72 6.50
CA THR A 256 0.20 -5.42 5.85
C THR A 256 1.54 -4.79 6.21
N SER A 257 2.32 -4.50 5.18
CA SER A 257 3.71 -4.05 5.29
C SER A 257 3.97 -2.65 4.73
N CYS A 258 3.08 -2.13 3.90
CA CYS A 258 3.05 -0.75 3.44
C CYS A 258 1.71 -0.43 2.77
N ALA A 259 1.44 0.86 2.57
CA ALA A 259 0.41 1.36 1.67
C ALA A 259 0.98 2.50 0.83
N GLN A 260 0.66 2.50 -0.46
CA GLN A 260 1.10 3.55 -1.35
C GLN A 260 -0.03 3.94 -2.31
N LEU A 261 -0.26 5.26 -2.42
CA LEU A 261 -1.10 5.86 -3.44
C LEU A 261 -0.21 6.70 -4.33
N ILE A 262 -0.18 6.39 -5.63
CA ILE A 262 0.54 7.19 -6.61
C ILE A 262 -0.49 8.01 -7.38
N GLU A 263 -0.37 9.32 -7.28
CA GLU A 263 -1.15 10.28 -8.02
C GLU A 263 -0.32 10.75 -9.21
N GLY A 264 -0.77 10.41 -10.40
CA GLY A 264 -0.14 10.81 -11.65
C GLY A 264 -0.27 12.31 -11.94
N VAL A 265 -0.15 12.64 -13.19
CA VAL A 265 -0.27 14.02 -13.71
C VAL A 265 -1.52 14.16 -14.57
N SER A 266 -2.05 15.38 -14.66
CA SER A 266 -3.08 15.71 -15.64
C SER A 266 -2.46 15.81 -17.04
N LYS A 267 -3.30 15.80 -18.08
CA LYS A 267 -2.84 15.98 -19.45
C LYS A 267 -2.07 17.29 -19.57
N ASP A 268 -0.94 17.24 -20.24
CA ASP A 268 -0.03 18.38 -20.50
C ASP A 268 0.73 18.90 -19.24
N GLU A 269 0.57 18.25 -18.07
CA GLU A 269 1.38 18.53 -16.89
C GLU A 269 2.74 17.80 -16.96
N ASP A 270 3.78 18.37 -16.33
CA ASP A 270 5.11 17.75 -16.30
C ASP A 270 5.06 16.38 -15.60
N PRO A 271 5.51 15.29 -16.24
CA PRO A 271 5.52 13.95 -15.66
C PRO A 271 6.26 13.86 -14.31
N SER A 272 7.27 14.72 -14.09
CA SER A 272 8.02 14.78 -12.84
C SER A 272 7.20 15.27 -11.62
N HIS A 273 5.96 15.75 -11.84
CA HIS A 273 5.01 16.11 -10.79
C HIS A 273 4.20 14.90 -10.26
N THR A 274 4.50 13.68 -10.72
CA THR A 274 3.95 12.45 -10.14
C THR A 274 4.37 12.32 -8.68
N VAL A 275 3.39 12.03 -7.80
CA VAL A 275 3.60 11.98 -6.34
C VAL A 275 3.23 10.61 -5.80
N ALA A 276 4.10 10.01 -5.03
CA ALA A 276 3.83 8.79 -4.28
C ALA A 276 3.53 9.13 -2.80
N TRP A 277 2.26 9.15 -2.43
CA TRP A 277 1.81 9.24 -1.03
C TRP A 277 2.03 7.88 -0.37
N THR A 278 2.99 7.80 0.55
CA THR A 278 3.54 6.53 1.00
C THR A 278 3.47 6.37 2.51
N ILE A 279 2.97 5.23 2.96
CA ILE A 279 3.10 4.69 4.31
C ILE A 279 4.04 3.49 4.22
N ILE A 280 5.28 3.61 4.67
CA ILE A 280 6.21 2.48 4.74
C ILE A 280 6.11 1.81 6.12
N GLY A 281 5.89 0.49 6.15
CA GLY A 281 5.50 -0.25 7.35
C GLY A 281 3.98 -0.39 7.48
N SER A 282 3.51 -0.87 8.62
CA SER A 282 2.08 -1.09 8.87
C SER A 282 1.32 0.24 8.99
N PRO A 283 0.23 0.46 8.22
CA PRO A 283 -0.59 1.66 8.33
C PRO A 283 -1.19 1.91 9.72
N LEU A 284 -1.31 0.86 10.53
CA LEU A 284 -1.78 0.96 11.92
C LEU A 284 -0.73 1.51 12.88
N ALA A 285 0.54 1.64 12.43
CA ALA A 285 1.67 1.94 13.28
C ALA A 285 2.68 2.93 12.68
N THR A 286 2.52 3.31 11.42
CA THR A 286 3.40 4.25 10.70
C THR A 286 2.61 5.34 10.00
N VAL A 287 3.29 6.42 9.61
CA VAL A 287 2.72 7.66 9.08
C VAL A 287 2.85 7.75 7.57
N ALA A 288 1.93 8.47 6.93
CA ALA A 288 1.99 8.82 5.53
C ALA A 288 2.85 10.06 5.27
N MET A 289 3.49 10.12 4.11
CA MET A 289 4.14 11.31 3.59
C MET A 289 4.19 11.29 2.05
N PRO A 290 4.21 12.46 1.38
CA PRO A 290 4.43 12.54 -0.06
C PRO A 290 5.91 12.37 -0.42
N LEU A 291 6.17 11.62 -1.47
CA LEU A 291 7.48 11.43 -2.06
C LEU A 291 7.42 11.80 -3.54
N VAL A 292 8.43 12.50 -4.03
CA VAL A 292 8.65 12.82 -5.45
C VAL A 292 10.04 12.34 -5.88
N LEU A 293 10.19 11.96 -7.12
CA LEU A 293 11.48 11.52 -7.67
C LEU A 293 12.38 12.73 -7.91
N LEU A 294 13.25 13.02 -6.93
CA LEU A 294 14.17 14.14 -7.02
C LEU A 294 15.29 13.90 -8.03
N PRO A 295 15.84 14.95 -8.69
CA PRO A 295 16.93 14.80 -9.66
C PRO A 295 18.20 14.14 -9.09
N ASN A 296 18.43 14.26 -7.78
CA ASN A 296 19.58 13.68 -7.08
C ASN A 296 19.28 12.35 -6.38
N ASP A 297 18.15 11.72 -6.71
CA ASP A 297 17.69 10.44 -6.15
C ASP A 297 17.55 10.41 -4.61
N LYS A 298 17.54 11.59 -3.96
CA LYS A 298 17.41 11.68 -2.49
C LYS A 298 16.03 11.25 -2.03
N LEU A 299 15.99 10.35 -1.05
CA LEU A 299 14.82 9.97 -0.26
C LEU A 299 15.02 10.39 1.21
N PRO A 300 13.93 10.53 1.99
CA PRO A 300 14.06 10.62 3.45
C PRO A 300 14.78 9.38 4.00
N GLU A 301 15.71 9.55 4.91
CA GLU A 301 16.48 8.45 5.52
C GLU A 301 15.57 7.47 6.27
N THR A 302 14.47 7.97 6.83
CA THR A 302 13.52 7.13 7.59
C THR A 302 12.69 6.20 6.72
N VAL A 303 12.51 6.49 5.43
CA VAL A 303 11.75 5.64 4.50
C VAL A 303 12.65 4.94 3.48
N GLY A 304 13.82 5.50 3.19
CA GLY A 304 14.82 4.92 2.30
C GLY A 304 15.48 3.67 2.88
N ARG A 305 16.21 2.94 2.03
CA ARG A 305 17.00 1.78 2.45
C ARG A 305 18.12 2.21 3.40
N SER A 306 18.16 1.62 4.58
CA SER A 306 19.25 1.84 5.54
C SER A 306 20.43 0.91 5.24
N THR A 307 21.58 1.18 5.86
CA THR A 307 22.78 0.31 5.77
C THR A 307 22.55 -1.12 6.28
N THR A 308 21.49 -1.34 7.07
CA THR A 308 21.11 -2.65 7.61
C THR A 308 19.92 -3.28 6.87
N GLY A 309 19.54 -2.79 5.68
CA GLY A 309 18.49 -3.31 4.81
C GLY A 309 17.25 -2.41 4.79
N GLY A 310 16.19 -2.73 5.51
CA GLY A 310 14.93 -2.01 5.47
C GLY A 310 14.98 -0.56 5.99
N SER A 311 13.84 0.11 6.03
CA SER A 311 13.76 1.50 6.47
C SER A 311 13.57 1.63 7.99
N ALA A 312 14.01 2.76 8.57
CA ALA A 312 13.87 3.02 10.01
C ALA A 312 12.38 3.08 10.40
N LEU A 313 11.54 3.78 9.61
CA LEU A 313 10.11 3.92 9.88
C LEU A 313 9.39 2.56 9.84
N CYS A 314 9.71 1.70 8.84
CA CYS A 314 9.17 0.35 8.77
C CYS A 314 9.50 -0.44 10.06
N ARG A 315 10.73 -0.36 10.54
CA ARG A 315 11.16 -1.05 11.77
C ARG A 315 10.51 -0.51 13.04
N TYR A 316 10.24 0.80 13.11
CA TYR A 316 9.43 1.35 14.19
C TYR A 316 8.02 0.75 14.15
N GLY A 317 7.41 0.68 12.96
CA GLY A 317 6.11 0.03 12.75
C GLY A 317 6.11 -1.44 13.17
N LEU A 318 7.15 -2.20 12.85
CA LEU A 318 7.27 -3.61 13.26
C LEU A 318 7.32 -3.77 14.79
N LYS A 319 8.08 -2.92 15.49
CA LYS A 319 8.10 -2.93 16.98
C LYS A 319 6.72 -2.60 17.57
N LEU A 320 5.98 -1.68 17.00
CA LEU A 320 4.63 -1.34 17.45
C LEU A 320 3.61 -2.42 17.09
N LYS A 321 3.77 -3.10 15.96
CA LYS A 321 2.94 -4.24 15.55
C LYS A 321 3.00 -5.40 16.57
N GLU A 322 4.15 -5.64 17.22
CA GLU A 322 4.26 -6.61 18.31
C GLU A 322 3.34 -6.28 19.50
N ARG A 323 3.00 -5.01 19.69
CA ARG A 323 2.06 -4.57 20.74
C ARG A 323 0.61 -4.68 20.28
N LEU A 324 0.35 -4.48 18.99
CA LEU A 324 -0.99 -4.65 18.41
C LEU A 324 -1.39 -6.12 18.30
N PHE A 325 -0.43 -7.02 18.09
CA PHE A 325 -0.62 -8.47 17.93
C PHE A 325 0.25 -9.26 18.93
N PRO A 326 0.00 -9.13 20.24
CA PRO A 326 0.92 -9.64 21.27
C PRO A 326 0.81 -11.15 21.53
N LEU A 327 -0.20 -11.83 21.00
CA LEU A 327 -0.40 -13.26 21.23
C LEU A 327 0.76 -14.08 20.65
N ARG A 328 1.14 -15.18 21.32
CA ARG A 328 2.27 -16.07 20.91
C ARG A 328 1.75 -17.42 20.40
N THR A 329 0.55 -17.45 19.81
CA THR A 329 -0.08 -18.65 19.25
C THR A 329 0.06 -18.68 17.73
N LYS A 330 -0.25 -19.84 17.11
CA LYS A 330 -0.31 -19.95 15.63
C LYS A 330 -1.32 -18.99 15.02
N THR A 331 -2.39 -18.64 15.74
CA THR A 331 -3.44 -17.70 15.31
C THR A 331 -3.18 -16.25 15.70
N ARG A 332 -1.95 -15.92 16.08
CA ARG A 332 -1.53 -14.57 16.48
C ARG A 332 -2.03 -13.46 15.53
N SER A 333 -1.89 -13.69 14.24
CA SER A 333 -2.27 -12.73 13.19
C SER A 333 -3.76 -12.47 13.09
N SER A 334 -4.59 -13.32 13.70
CA SER A 334 -6.05 -13.22 13.65
C SER A 334 -6.66 -12.32 14.73
N TYR A 335 -5.87 -11.86 15.71
CA TYR A 335 -6.39 -11.10 16.84
C TYR A 335 -5.58 -9.85 17.11
N ILE A 336 -6.27 -8.70 17.10
CA ILE A 336 -5.69 -7.40 17.43
C ILE A 336 -6.06 -7.02 18.87
N ASP A 337 -5.11 -6.40 19.59
CA ASP A 337 -5.41 -5.74 20.87
C ASP A 337 -5.93 -4.34 20.63
N VAL A 338 -7.23 -4.18 20.63
CA VAL A 338 -7.93 -2.91 20.40
C VAL A 338 -7.47 -1.84 21.39
N ALA A 339 -7.23 -2.21 22.65
CA ALA A 339 -6.77 -1.26 23.67
C ALA A 339 -5.43 -0.60 23.35
N GLN A 340 -4.54 -1.32 22.63
CA GLN A 340 -3.28 -0.77 22.13
C GLN A 340 -3.45 0.02 20.83
N LEU A 341 -4.46 -0.29 20.02
CA LEU A 341 -4.71 0.41 18.77
C LEU A 341 -5.38 1.76 19.03
N VAL A 342 -6.52 1.73 19.72
CA VAL A 342 -7.36 2.89 20.06
C VAL A 342 -8.00 2.68 21.42
N ASN A 343 -8.19 3.77 22.18
CA ASN A 343 -8.94 3.77 23.43
C ASN A 343 -9.47 5.18 23.71
N ARG A 344 -10.42 5.33 24.63
CA ARG A 344 -11.05 6.63 24.94
C ARG A 344 -10.12 7.63 25.58
N LYS A 345 -9.06 7.15 26.26
CA LYS A 345 -8.00 8.00 26.84
C LYS A 345 -7.10 8.65 25.79
N GLY A 346 -7.16 8.21 24.52
CA GLY A 346 -6.41 8.81 23.42
C GLY A 346 -4.93 8.41 23.36
N ASN A 347 -4.52 7.33 24.02
CA ASN A 347 -3.12 6.88 24.05
C ASN A 347 -2.87 5.56 23.27
N GLY A 348 -3.79 5.16 22.42
CA GLY A 348 -3.61 4.08 21.46
C GLY A 348 -2.61 4.46 20.34
N ILE A 349 -1.95 3.47 19.76
CA ILE A 349 -0.88 3.66 18.76
C ILE A 349 -1.37 4.52 17.59
N LEU A 350 -2.55 4.21 17.04
CA LEU A 350 -3.12 4.97 15.93
C LEU A 350 -3.41 6.43 16.30
N GLN A 351 -3.81 6.69 17.56
CA GLN A 351 -4.07 8.03 18.06
C GLN A 351 -2.77 8.81 18.31
N LEU A 352 -1.70 8.13 18.71
CA LEU A 352 -0.40 8.76 18.96
C LEU A 352 0.34 9.13 17.67
N ILE A 353 0.18 8.37 16.57
CA ILE A 353 0.83 8.67 15.30
C ILE A 353 0.10 9.73 14.49
N ARG A 354 -1.22 9.91 14.69
CA ARG A 354 -2.04 10.83 13.90
C ARG A 354 -1.54 12.28 13.90
N PRO A 355 -1.21 12.91 15.04
CA PRO A 355 -0.70 14.29 15.03
C PRO A 355 0.61 14.45 14.27
N ILE A 356 1.46 13.42 14.27
CA ILE A 356 2.72 13.42 13.51
C ILE A 356 2.41 13.37 12.01
N GLU A 357 1.50 12.49 11.62
CA GLU A 357 1.07 12.38 10.24
C GLU A 357 0.40 13.67 9.76
N ASP A 358 -0.45 14.31 10.58
CA ASP A 358 -1.09 15.58 10.26
C ASP A 358 0.00 16.63 9.91
N GLU A 359 1.02 16.79 10.75
CA GLU A 359 2.10 17.74 10.51
C GLU A 359 2.92 17.44 9.24
N LEU A 360 3.25 16.14 9.00
CA LEU A 360 3.96 15.73 7.80
C LEU A 360 3.13 15.97 6.53
N MET A 361 1.85 15.59 6.59
CA MET A 361 0.95 15.71 5.44
C MET A 361 0.61 17.16 5.11
N ASP A 362 0.38 18.02 6.10
CA ASP A 362 0.08 19.44 5.88
C ASP A 362 1.23 20.15 5.15
N LYS A 363 2.46 20.00 5.64
CA LYS A 363 3.64 20.57 4.98
C LYS A 363 3.92 19.93 3.63
N GLY A 364 3.82 18.61 3.54
CA GLY A 364 4.05 17.88 2.31
C GLY A 364 3.03 18.23 1.22
N THR A 365 1.75 18.34 1.57
CA THR A 365 0.67 18.74 0.64
C THR A 365 0.88 20.17 0.13
N ALA A 366 1.29 21.10 1.00
CA ALA A 366 1.61 22.45 0.57
C ALA A 366 2.75 22.48 -0.46
N LEU A 367 3.79 21.65 -0.29
CA LEU A 367 4.88 21.53 -1.27
C LEU A 367 4.43 20.89 -2.59
N VAL A 368 3.58 19.86 -2.53
CA VAL A 368 2.99 19.25 -3.74
C VAL A 368 2.16 20.27 -4.50
N ASN A 369 1.35 21.07 -3.82
CA ASN A 369 0.58 22.14 -4.45
C ASN A 369 1.47 23.20 -5.09
N ASN A 370 2.57 23.57 -4.44
CA ASN A 370 3.55 24.51 -5.02
C ASN A 370 4.22 23.91 -6.26
N LEU A 371 4.61 22.63 -6.24
CA LEU A 371 5.19 21.92 -7.38
C LEU A 371 4.24 21.95 -8.60
N ARG A 372 2.95 21.76 -8.37
CA ARG A 372 1.91 21.66 -9.41
C ARG A 372 1.36 23.02 -9.88
N ASN A 373 1.51 24.06 -9.08
CA ASN A 373 1.07 25.41 -9.41
C ASN A 373 2.10 26.21 -10.21
N GLU A 374 3.27 25.66 -10.50
CA GLU A 374 4.26 26.26 -11.38
C GLU A 374 3.67 26.35 -12.81
N LYS A 375 3.05 27.49 -13.10
CA LYS A 375 2.51 27.77 -14.44
C LYS A 375 3.61 27.68 -15.48
N GLU A 376 3.33 27.02 -16.58
CA GLU A 376 4.21 26.88 -17.76
C GLU A 376 4.84 28.19 -18.31
N GLY A 377 4.31 29.35 -17.92
CA GLY A 377 4.83 30.65 -18.31
C GLY A 377 6.12 31.10 -17.61
N ASN A 378 6.48 30.48 -16.45
CA ASN A 378 7.71 30.81 -15.70
C ASN A 378 8.76 29.70 -15.82
N LYS A 379 9.01 29.18 -17.02
CA LYS A 379 10.10 28.23 -17.34
C LYS A 379 11.52 28.81 -17.10
N LYS A 380 11.73 29.51 -15.98
CA LYS A 380 13.08 29.78 -15.51
C LYS A 380 13.53 28.55 -14.73
N ASP A 381 14.54 27.84 -15.22
CA ASP A 381 15.18 26.67 -14.57
C ASP A 381 15.45 26.86 -13.08
N GLY A 382 15.53 28.12 -12.61
CA GLY A 382 15.69 28.48 -11.22
C GLY A 382 14.51 28.14 -10.30
N ASN A 383 13.27 28.14 -10.80
CA ASN A 383 12.09 27.92 -9.94
C ASN A 383 11.92 26.43 -9.61
N LYS A 384 12.02 25.55 -10.62
CA LYS A 384 11.97 24.08 -10.45
C LYS A 384 13.08 23.58 -9.52
N LYS A 385 14.29 24.15 -9.62
CA LYS A 385 15.40 23.85 -8.71
C LYS A 385 15.08 24.22 -7.26
N ASN A 386 14.38 25.33 -7.03
CA ASN A 386 13.98 25.78 -5.69
C ASN A 386 12.93 24.84 -5.06
N VAL A 387 11.96 24.34 -5.84
CA VAL A 387 10.95 23.41 -5.34
C VAL A 387 11.56 22.04 -4.98
N TYR A 388 12.45 21.51 -5.80
CA TYR A 388 13.17 20.28 -5.45
C TYR A 388 14.07 20.43 -4.24
N LYS A 389 14.69 21.61 -4.07
CA LYS A 389 15.41 21.93 -2.83
C LYS A 389 14.46 21.94 -1.62
N ALA A 390 13.28 22.55 -1.75
CA ALA A 390 12.28 22.57 -0.68
C ALA A 390 11.81 21.16 -0.30
N PHE A 391 11.65 20.23 -1.27
CA PHE A 391 11.41 18.81 -0.96
C PHE A 391 12.58 18.14 -0.25
N ALA A 392 13.82 18.41 -0.65
CA ALA A 392 15.01 17.87 0.03
C ALA A 392 15.13 18.36 1.48
N ASP A 393 14.77 19.62 1.73
CA ASP A 393 14.72 20.23 3.06
C ASP A 393 13.56 19.63 3.88
N TYR A 394 12.38 19.45 3.27
CA TYR A 394 11.24 18.76 3.88
C TYR A 394 11.59 17.33 4.29
N TYR A 395 12.29 16.55 3.43
CA TYR A 395 12.73 15.20 3.76
C TYR A 395 13.63 15.17 4.99
N SER A 396 14.60 16.09 5.06
CA SER A 396 15.51 16.17 6.20
C SER A 396 14.78 16.58 7.49
N TRP A 397 13.81 17.49 7.39
CA TRP A 397 12.95 17.88 8.51
C TRP A 397 12.05 16.72 8.97
N ALA A 398 11.39 16.03 8.02
CA ALA A 398 10.52 14.89 8.31
C ALA A 398 11.29 13.75 9.01
N ASP A 399 12.52 13.46 8.58
CA ASP A 399 13.40 12.51 9.24
C ASP A 399 13.66 12.88 10.72
N GLY A 400 13.89 14.15 10.99
CA GLY A 400 14.06 14.66 12.37
C GLY A 400 12.81 14.44 13.21
N VAL A 401 11.64 14.84 12.69
CA VAL A 401 10.34 14.67 13.36
C VAL A 401 10.04 13.19 13.63
N ILE A 402 10.16 12.34 12.61
CA ILE A 402 9.87 10.91 12.72
C ILE A 402 10.80 10.26 13.77
N LYS A 403 12.12 10.45 13.67
CA LYS A 403 13.08 9.89 14.62
C LYS A 403 12.77 10.33 16.04
N GLU A 404 12.57 11.63 16.26
CA GLU A 404 12.30 12.19 17.57
C GLU A 404 11.01 11.63 18.18
N GLN A 405 9.90 11.68 17.44
CA GLN A 405 8.59 11.26 17.95
C GLN A 405 8.53 9.74 18.19
N TYR A 406 9.06 8.92 17.28
CA TYR A 406 9.04 7.49 17.47
C TYR A 406 9.99 7.01 18.55
N GLU A 407 11.26 7.43 18.55
CA GLU A 407 12.28 6.93 19.50
C GLU A 407 12.11 7.49 20.90
N LYS A 408 11.81 8.80 21.03
CA LYS A 408 11.71 9.44 22.33
C LYS A 408 10.34 9.30 22.98
N ARG A 409 9.28 9.06 22.20
CA ARG A 409 7.90 9.11 22.69
C ARG A 409 7.13 7.81 22.43
N ILE A 410 6.78 7.48 21.17
CA ILE A 410 5.81 6.42 20.86
C ILE A 410 6.31 5.03 21.26
N LEU A 411 7.57 4.69 20.95
CA LEU A 411 8.16 3.40 21.32
C LEU A 411 8.32 3.23 22.83
N LYS A 412 8.37 4.32 23.59
CA LYS A 412 8.50 4.29 25.06
C LYS A 412 7.16 4.17 25.78
N VAL A 413 6.03 4.46 25.12
CA VAL A 413 4.70 4.31 25.72
C VAL A 413 4.50 2.84 26.07
N LYS A 414 4.26 2.56 27.32
CA LYS A 414 3.98 1.21 27.84
C LYS A 414 2.49 1.07 28.13
N ARG A 415 2.02 -0.19 28.23
CA ARG A 415 0.71 -0.46 28.79
C ARG A 415 0.66 0.10 30.22
N GLU A 416 -0.39 0.80 30.56
CA GLU A 416 -0.58 1.30 31.91
C GLU A 416 -0.80 0.13 32.87
N LYS A 417 -0.29 0.28 34.10
CA LYS A 417 -0.54 -0.72 35.16
C LYS A 417 -1.97 -0.55 35.65
N GLY A 418 -2.80 -1.58 35.51
CA GLY A 418 -4.14 -1.60 36.11
C GLY A 418 -4.08 -1.49 37.64
N LYS A 419 -5.10 -0.90 38.26
CA LYS A 419 -5.29 -0.97 39.71
C LYS A 419 -5.35 -2.44 40.11
N LYS A 420 -4.61 -2.83 41.16
CA LYS A 420 -4.61 -4.21 41.74
C LYS A 420 -6.07 -4.66 41.91
N GLY A 421 -6.47 -5.74 41.19
CA GLY A 421 -7.82 -6.34 41.29
C GLY A 421 -8.58 -6.52 40.00
N LYS A 422 -8.16 -5.95 38.84
CA LYS A 422 -8.80 -6.24 37.54
C LYS A 422 -8.28 -7.55 36.93
N LYS A 423 -9.19 -8.43 36.48
CA LYS A 423 -8.85 -9.67 35.77
C LYS A 423 -8.02 -9.36 34.53
N PRO A 424 -6.98 -10.16 34.21
CA PRO A 424 -6.02 -9.79 33.15
C PRO A 424 -6.53 -9.89 31.71
N PHE A 425 -7.71 -10.45 31.46
CA PHE A 425 -8.23 -10.65 30.09
C PHE A 425 -9.75 -10.44 30.03
N THR A 426 -10.20 -9.70 29.05
CA THR A 426 -11.61 -9.65 28.63
C THR A 426 -11.65 -10.05 27.15
N PHE A 427 -12.33 -11.16 26.85
CA PHE A 427 -12.66 -11.57 25.49
C PHE A 427 -14.01 -10.95 25.12
N VAL A 428 -14.12 -10.45 23.91
CA VAL A 428 -15.35 -9.94 23.30
C VAL A 428 -15.66 -10.78 22.08
#